data_47da600a61379b4ab469986b475e0135
#
_entry.id   47da600a61379b4ab469986b475e0135
#
_cell.length_a   1.000
_cell.length_b   1.000
_cell.length_c   1.000
_cell.angle_alpha   90.00
_cell.angle_beta   90.00
_cell.angle_gamma   90.00
#
_symmetry.space_group_name_H-M   'P 1'
#
loop_
_entity.id
_entity.type
_entity.pdbx_description
1 polymer ?
#
loop_
_entity_poly.entity_id
_entity_poly.type
_entity_poly.pdbx_seq_one_letter_code
_entity_poly.pdbx_strand_id
1 'polypeptide(L)'
;DNFTGCFILFWLTIPFLNVLVRNLTQRQHLYLLGLSLTIYVILPLLPFNRVVMNYVTWFIILYIISSYIRLYNVQLFSNKTWGWLALLLVLTSMFSVLVCLKFNKNPYWFVSDSNAILAVLTGVCSFMFFKDLTIPYSKFVNTLGASTFGVLLIHANSDAMRAWLWRNTL
;
A
#
# COMPACT_ATOMS: atom_id res chain seq x y z
N ASP A 1 -1.67 3.13 -16.91
CA ASP A 1 -2.01 4.36 -16.15
C ASP A 1 -0.74 5.07 -15.71
N ASN A 2 -0.70 6.37 -15.93
CA ASN A 2 0.43 7.19 -15.50
C ASN A 2 0.35 7.39 -13.98
N PHE A 3 1.20 6.71 -13.21
CA PHE A 3 1.26 6.77 -11.74
C PHE A 3 1.36 8.21 -11.23
N THR A 4 2.23 9.02 -11.84
CA THR A 4 2.45 10.43 -11.44
C THR A 4 1.19 11.27 -11.67
N GLY A 5 0.50 11.09 -12.80
CA GLY A 5 -0.77 11.76 -13.07
C GLY A 5 -1.84 11.39 -12.04
N CYS A 6 -1.96 10.10 -11.70
CA CYS A 6 -2.89 9.64 -10.66
C CYS A 6 -2.53 10.24 -9.29
N PHE A 7 -1.25 10.34 -8.96
CA PHE A 7 -0.80 10.95 -7.70
C PHE A 7 -1.11 12.45 -7.64
N ILE A 8 -0.93 13.19 -8.73
CA ILE A 8 -1.28 14.61 -8.82
C ILE A 8 -2.79 14.80 -8.64
N LEU A 9 -3.61 13.99 -9.33
CA LEU A 9 -5.06 14.04 -9.17
C LEU A 9 -5.48 13.74 -7.72
N PHE A 10 -4.90 12.73 -7.11
CA PHE A 10 -5.11 12.45 -5.68
C PHE A 10 -4.70 13.65 -4.81
N TRP A 11 -3.53 14.25 -5.05
CA TRP A 11 -3.05 15.39 -4.29
C TRP A 11 -4.04 16.56 -4.30
N LEU A 12 -4.68 16.83 -5.43
CA LEU A 12 -5.72 17.86 -5.55
C LEU A 12 -6.99 17.53 -4.72
N THR A 13 -7.25 16.26 -4.42
CA THR A 13 -8.40 15.86 -3.58
C THR A 13 -8.13 15.98 -2.08
N ILE A 14 -6.87 16.07 -1.65
CA ILE A 14 -6.48 16.08 -0.21
C ILE A 14 -7.22 17.16 0.61
N PRO A 15 -7.39 18.42 0.17
CA PRO A 15 -8.12 19.42 0.95
C PRO A 15 -9.55 18.99 1.27
N PHE A 16 -10.25 18.40 0.30
CA PHE A 16 -11.61 17.90 0.46
C PHE A 16 -11.67 16.67 1.36
N LEU A 17 -10.72 15.74 1.22
CA LEU A 17 -10.59 14.58 2.09
C LEU A 17 -10.30 14.98 3.53
N ASN A 18 -9.49 16.02 3.76
CA ASN A 18 -9.23 16.57 5.09
C ASN A 18 -10.52 17.06 5.77
N VAL A 19 -11.36 17.78 5.01
CA VAL A 19 -12.65 18.28 5.52
C VAL A 19 -13.56 17.08 5.83
N LEU A 20 -13.66 16.11 4.92
CA LEU A 20 -14.46 14.90 5.14
C LEU A 20 -14.05 14.17 6.42
N VAL A 21 -12.77 13.82 6.53
CA VAL A 21 -12.26 13.00 7.64
C VAL A 21 -12.38 13.69 9.01
N ARG A 22 -12.22 15.03 9.04
CA ARG A 22 -12.37 15.80 10.28
C ARG A 22 -13.82 15.91 10.76
N ASN A 23 -14.79 15.83 9.85
CA ASN A 23 -16.21 15.89 10.18
C ASN A 23 -16.82 14.52 10.49
N LEU A 24 -16.10 13.43 10.27
CA LEU A 24 -16.56 12.08 10.60
C LEU A 24 -16.33 11.79 12.08
N THR A 25 -17.34 11.16 12.71
CA THR A 25 -17.14 10.49 14.01
C THR A 25 -16.23 9.27 13.84
N GLN A 26 -15.59 8.82 14.91
CA GLN A 26 -14.74 7.62 14.87
C GLN A 26 -15.47 6.39 14.30
N ARG A 27 -16.75 6.20 14.66
CA ARG A 27 -17.56 5.09 14.14
C ARG A 27 -17.82 5.21 12.64
N GLN A 28 -18.19 6.40 12.17
CA GLN A 28 -18.39 6.65 10.74
C GLN A 28 -17.10 6.46 9.93
N HIS A 29 -15.96 6.92 10.46
CA HIS A 29 -14.66 6.70 9.83
C HIS A 29 -14.32 5.21 9.74
N LEU A 30 -14.58 4.44 10.82
CA LEU A 30 -14.38 2.99 10.84
C LEU A 30 -15.29 2.27 9.82
N TYR A 31 -16.56 2.68 9.69
CA TYR A 31 -17.47 2.13 8.68
C TYR A 31 -17.00 2.44 7.27
N LEU A 32 -16.56 3.68 7.01
CA LEU A 32 -16.01 4.08 5.72
C LEU A 32 -14.76 3.26 5.38
N LEU A 33 -13.87 3.06 6.34
CA LEU A 33 -12.68 2.22 6.21
C LEU A 33 -13.05 0.77 5.91
N GLY A 34 -13.96 0.18 6.68
CA GLY A 34 -14.42 -1.20 6.49
C GLY A 34 -15.07 -1.39 5.12
N LEU A 35 -15.93 -0.47 4.70
CA LEU A 35 -16.56 -0.49 3.39
C LEU A 35 -15.53 -0.40 2.25
N SER A 36 -14.58 0.53 2.36
CA SER A 36 -13.50 0.70 1.38
C SER A 36 -12.63 -0.54 1.24
N LEU A 37 -12.22 -1.15 2.36
CA LEU A 37 -11.46 -2.39 2.36
C LEU A 37 -12.27 -3.57 1.82
N THR A 38 -13.55 -3.65 2.14
CA THR A 38 -14.42 -4.70 1.60
C THR A 38 -14.52 -4.61 0.08
N ILE A 39 -14.78 -3.41 -0.46
CA ILE A 39 -14.94 -3.22 -1.91
C ILE A 39 -13.62 -3.47 -2.67
N TYR A 40 -12.49 -2.94 -2.18
CA TYR A 40 -11.25 -2.91 -2.96
C TYR A 40 -10.25 -4.03 -2.61
N VAL A 41 -10.40 -4.69 -1.46
CA VAL A 41 -9.49 -5.76 -1.03
C VAL A 41 -10.21 -7.12 -0.97
N ILE A 42 -11.42 -7.16 -0.39
CA ILE A 42 -12.12 -8.43 -0.17
C ILE A 42 -12.89 -8.88 -1.41
N LEU A 43 -13.70 -7.98 -2.02
CA LEU A 43 -14.50 -8.34 -3.19
C LEU A 43 -13.68 -8.84 -4.40
N PRO A 44 -12.48 -8.31 -4.70
CA PRO A 44 -11.64 -8.83 -5.78
C PRO A 44 -11.14 -10.27 -5.57
N LEU A 45 -11.19 -10.81 -4.34
CA LEU A 45 -10.90 -12.22 -4.07
C LEU A 45 -12.00 -13.14 -4.60
N LEU A 46 -13.21 -12.63 -4.84
CA LEU A 46 -14.33 -13.41 -5.34
C LEU A 46 -14.30 -13.44 -6.87
N PRO A 47 -14.43 -14.64 -7.49
CA PRO A 47 -14.22 -14.81 -8.94
C PRO A 47 -15.26 -14.11 -9.82
N PHE A 48 -16.39 -13.68 -9.25
CA PHE A 48 -17.51 -13.05 -9.97
C PHE A 48 -17.56 -11.53 -9.84
N ASN A 49 -16.71 -10.92 -9.02
CA ASN A 49 -16.76 -9.48 -8.78
C ASN A 49 -15.37 -8.85 -8.98
N ARG A 50 -15.12 -8.39 -10.20
CA ARG A 50 -13.87 -7.66 -10.52
C ARG A 50 -14.09 -6.17 -10.40
N VAL A 51 -13.78 -5.62 -9.24
CA VAL A 51 -13.59 -4.17 -9.12
C VAL A 51 -12.24 -3.82 -9.72
N VAL A 52 -12.24 -3.09 -10.82
CA VAL A 52 -10.99 -2.64 -11.45
C VAL A 52 -10.34 -1.60 -10.56
N MET A 53 -9.12 -1.87 -10.13
CA MET A 53 -8.35 -0.93 -9.32
C MET A 53 -7.95 0.28 -10.16
N ASN A 54 -8.23 1.48 -9.63
CA ASN A 54 -7.71 2.74 -10.13
C ASN A 54 -6.77 3.34 -9.07
N TYR A 55 -5.59 3.79 -9.48
CA TYR A 55 -4.60 4.35 -8.55
C TYR A 55 -5.09 5.58 -7.79
N VAL A 56 -5.90 6.45 -8.39
CA VAL A 56 -6.47 7.62 -7.69
C VAL A 56 -7.33 7.18 -6.52
N THR A 57 -8.27 6.26 -6.77
CA THR A 57 -9.16 5.73 -5.74
C THR A 57 -8.38 4.95 -4.68
N TRP A 58 -7.35 4.21 -5.10
CA TRP A 58 -6.50 3.48 -4.18
C TRP A 58 -5.74 4.41 -3.23
N PHE A 59 -5.19 5.52 -3.72
CA PHE A 59 -4.57 6.54 -2.88
C PHE A 59 -5.56 7.17 -1.89
N ILE A 60 -6.82 7.37 -2.28
CA ILE A 60 -7.88 7.84 -1.37
C ILE A 60 -8.11 6.83 -0.25
N ILE A 61 -8.15 5.52 -0.56
CA ILE A 61 -8.31 4.47 0.45
C ILE A 61 -7.11 4.44 1.41
N LEU A 62 -5.88 4.50 0.89
CA LEU A 62 -4.69 4.59 1.72
C LEU A 62 -4.70 5.84 2.61
N TYR A 63 -5.24 6.96 2.10
CA TYR A 63 -5.44 8.17 2.89
C TYR A 63 -6.45 7.96 4.02
N ILE A 64 -7.56 7.26 3.78
CA ILE A 64 -8.56 6.92 4.81
C ILE A 64 -7.92 6.02 5.89
N ILE A 65 -7.14 5.00 5.49
CA ILE A 65 -6.42 4.14 6.44
C ILE A 65 -5.45 4.96 7.30
N SER A 66 -4.59 5.75 6.68
CA SER A 66 -3.55 6.51 7.36
C SER A 66 -4.13 7.60 8.27
N SER A 67 -5.20 8.26 7.82
CA SER A 67 -5.90 9.28 8.62
C SER A 67 -6.59 8.66 9.84
N TYR A 68 -7.18 7.45 9.71
CA TYR A 68 -7.74 6.74 10.86
C TYR A 68 -6.67 6.41 11.90
N ILE A 69 -5.54 5.85 11.46
CA ILE A 69 -4.41 5.54 12.36
C ILE A 69 -3.89 6.80 13.06
N ARG A 70 -3.78 7.90 12.33
CA ARG A 70 -3.26 9.17 12.86
C ARG A 70 -4.21 9.85 13.84
N LEU A 71 -5.50 9.93 13.52
CA LEU A 71 -6.49 10.67 14.33
C LEU A 71 -6.85 9.95 15.61
N TYR A 72 -6.94 8.62 15.58
CA TYR A 72 -7.39 7.82 16.72
C TYR A 72 -6.26 7.10 17.45
N ASN A 73 -5.00 7.41 17.10
CA ASN A 73 -3.80 6.85 17.74
C ASN A 73 -3.89 5.34 17.98
N VAL A 74 -4.20 4.61 16.90
CA VAL A 74 -4.43 3.16 16.98
C VAL A 74 -3.17 2.44 17.47
N GLN A 75 -3.25 1.84 18.65
CA GLN A 75 -2.17 1.03 19.23
C GLN A 75 -2.74 -0.34 19.65
N LEU A 76 -2.96 -1.22 18.68
CA LEU A 76 -3.52 -2.56 18.95
C LEU A 76 -2.46 -3.52 19.50
N PHE A 77 -1.22 -3.38 19.07
CA PHE A 77 -0.12 -4.28 19.44
C PHE A 77 1.16 -3.49 19.74
N SER A 78 2.11 -4.16 20.42
CA SER A 78 3.45 -3.60 20.62
C SER A 78 4.21 -3.46 19.29
N ASN A 79 5.18 -2.56 19.24
CA ASN A 79 5.97 -2.33 18.04
C ASN A 79 6.69 -3.60 17.54
N LYS A 80 7.22 -4.41 18.47
CA LYS A 80 7.84 -5.70 18.15
C LYS A 80 6.85 -6.67 17.50
N THR A 81 5.62 -6.71 17.97
CA THR A 81 4.57 -7.58 17.40
C THR A 81 4.23 -7.17 15.98
N TRP A 82 4.15 -5.86 15.70
CA TRP A 82 3.94 -5.37 14.33
C TRP A 82 5.07 -5.79 13.39
N GLY A 83 6.34 -5.74 13.84
CA GLY A 83 7.48 -6.21 13.07
C GLY A 83 7.42 -7.71 12.76
N TRP A 84 7.08 -8.54 13.77
CA TRP A 84 6.89 -9.98 13.56
C TRP A 84 5.73 -10.31 12.62
N LEU A 85 4.60 -9.59 12.74
CA LEU A 85 3.47 -9.74 11.83
C LEU A 85 3.86 -9.36 10.40
N ALA A 86 4.57 -8.26 10.20
CA ALA A 86 5.06 -7.86 8.88
C ALA A 86 5.97 -8.93 8.27
N LEU A 87 6.92 -9.46 9.03
CA LEU A 87 7.81 -10.53 8.58
C LEU A 87 7.03 -11.79 8.22
N LEU A 88 6.09 -12.21 9.07
CA LEU A 88 5.24 -13.37 8.83
C LEU A 88 4.43 -13.21 7.54
N LEU A 89 3.86 -12.02 7.30
CA LEU A 89 3.10 -11.73 6.09
C LEU A 89 3.99 -11.75 4.84
N VAL A 90 5.23 -11.28 4.91
CA VAL A 90 6.19 -11.40 3.80
C VAL A 90 6.48 -12.87 3.50
N LEU A 91 6.76 -13.68 4.52
CA LEU A 91 6.99 -15.12 4.35
C LEU A 91 5.76 -15.82 3.78
N THR A 92 4.56 -15.47 4.26
CA THR A 92 3.29 -16.00 3.74
C THR A 92 3.10 -15.60 2.26
N SER A 93 3.46 -14.38 1.89
CA SER A 93 3.41 -13.92 0.49
C SER A 93 4.34 -14.75 -0.40
N MET A 94 5.57 -14.99 0.03
CA MET A 94 6.51 -15.86 -0.69
C MET A 94 5.98 -17.29 -0.80
N PHE A 95 5.45 -17.85 0.29
CA PHE A 95 4.87 -19.18 0.29
C PHE A 95 3.64 -19.28 -0.61
N SER A 96 2.77 -18.27 -0.65
CA SER A 96 1.60 -18.26 -1.54
C SER A 96 1.97 -18.35 -3.02
N VAL A 97 3.06 -17.67 -3.43
CA VAL A 97 3.59 -17.73 -4.80
C VAL A 97 4.04 -19.18 -5.13
N LEU A 98 4.80 -19.80 -4.22
CA LEU A 98 5.28 -21.19 -4.42
C LEU A 98 4.13 -22.18 -4.50
N VAL A 99 3.11 -22.03 -3.67
CA VAL A 99 1.90 -22.88 -3.70
C VAL A 99 1.15 -22.70 -5.02
N CYS A 100 0.92 -21.47 -5.45
CA CYS A 100 0.26 -21.20 -6.73
C CYS A 100 1.01 -21.81 -7.92
N LEU A 101 2.35 -21.69 -7.93
CA LEU A 101 3.19 -22.33 -8.96
C LEU A 101 3.04 -23.86 -8.96
N LYS A 102 3.05 -24.49 -7.78
CA LYS A 102 2.89 -25.95 -7.67
C LYS A 102 1.54 -26.44 -8.21
N PHE A 103 0.48 -25.65 -8.06
CA PHE A 103 -0.87 -26.01 -8.54
C PHE A 103 -1.20 -25.44 -9.93
N ASN A 104 -0.22 -24.92 -10.69
CA ASN A 104 -0.41 -24.28 -11.99
C ASN A 104 -1.49 -23.18 -11.98
N LYS A 105 -1.57 -22.43 -10.86
CA LYS A 105 -2.43 -21.26 -10.72
C LYS A 105 -1.61 -20.00 -10.93
N ASN A 106 -2.30 -18.88 -11.17
CA ASN A 106 -1.61 -17.59 -11.29
C ASN A 106 -0.82 -17.28 -10.01
N PRO A 107 0.54 -17.24 -10.04
CA PRO A 107 1.38 -17.05 -8.87
C PRO A 107 1.22 -15.64 -8.23
N TYR A 108 0.65 -14.72 -8.97
CA TYR A 108 0.53 -13.32 -8.57
C TYR A 108 -0.82 -12.97 -7.95
N TRP A 109 -1.76 -13.91 -7.85
CA TRP A 109 -3.13 -13.65 -7.43
C TRP A 109 -3.26 -12.92 -6.09
N PHE A 110 -2.42 -13.25 -5.12
CA PHE A 110 -2.51 -12.67 -3.77
C PHE A 110 -1.52 -11.54 -3.49
N VAL A 111 -0.58 -11.27 -4.40
CA VAL A 111 0.60 -10.42 -4.11
C VAL A 111 0.89 -9.36 -5.16
N SER A 112 0.39 -9.49 -6.41
CA SER A 112 0.81 -8.62 -7.52
C SER A 112 0.24 -7.21 -7.43
N ASP A 113 -1.03 -7.10 -7.11
CA ASP A 113 -1.70 -5.81 -7.11
C ASP A 113 -1.57 -5.13 -5.75
N SER A 114 -1.44 -3.81 -5.76
CA SER A 114 -1.30 -3.01 -4.53
C SER A 114 -2.48 -3.18 -3.55
N ASN A 115 -3.66 -3.56 -4.07
CA ASN A 115 -4.86 -3.85 -3.30
C ASN A 115 -5.01 -5.34 -2.93
N ALA A 116 -4.06 -6.20 -3.32
CA ALA A 116 -4.06 -7.59 -2.89
C ALA A 116 -3.95 -7.69 -1.36
N ILE A 117 -4.71 -8.61 -0.76
CA ILE A 117 -4.86 -8.69 0.70
C ILE A 117 -3.53 -8.80 1.44
N LEU A 118 -2.60 -9.63 0.95
CA LEU A 118 -1.29 -9.79 1.56
C LEU A 118 -0.43 -8.53 1.43
N ALA A 119 -0.52 -7.83 0.28
CA ALA A 119 0.19 -6.57 0.07
C ALA A 119 -0.32 -5.48 1.04
N VAL A 120 -1.64 -5.34 1.18
CA VAL A 120 -2.26 -4.36 2.09
C VAL A 120 -1.90 -4.64 3.54
N LEU A 121 -2.04 -5.88 3.99
CA LEU A 121 -1.72 -6.27 5.36
C LEU A 121 -0.22 -6.08 5.66
N THR A 122 0.66 -6.49 4.74
CA THR A 122 2.10 -6.25 4.88
C THR A 122 2.44 -4.77 4.94
N GLY A 123 1.81 -3.96 4.09
CA GLY A 123 1.99 -2.51 4.08
C GLY A 123 1.55 -1.86 5.39
N VAL A 124 0.38 -2.20 5.90
CA VAL A 124 -0.15 -1.66 7.16
C VAL A 124 0.73 -2.10 8.35
N CYS A 125 1.07 -3.40 8.45
CA CYS A 125 1.91 -3.90 9.54
C CYS A 125 3.31 -3.27 9.51
N SER A 126 3.92 -3.13 8.33
CA SER A 126 5.21 -2.46 8.17
C SER A 126 5.12 -0.98 8.56
N PHE A 127 4.07 -0.27 8.12
CA PHE A 127 3.84 1.12 8.49
C PHE A 127 3.72 1.27 10.01
N MET A 128 2.94 0.42 10.68
CA MET A 128 2.76 0.45 12.13
C MET A 128 4.06 0.15 12.88
N PHE A 129 4.91 -0.75 12.34
CA PHE A 129 6.22 -1.01 12.90
C PHE A 129 7.15 0.19 12.78
N PHE A 130 7.27 0.78 11.58
CA PHE A 130 8.21 1.89 11.34
C PHE A 130 7.73 3.22 11.93
N LYS A 131 6.41 3.42 12.08
CA LYS A 131 5.83 4.66 12.63
C LYS A 131 6.40 5.02 14.01
N ASP A 132 6.59 4.04 14.88
CA ASP A 132 7.04 4.24 16.25
C ASP A 132 8.51 3.84 16.47
N LEU A 133 9.24 3.58 15.38
CA LEU A 133 10.63 3.18 15.43
C LEU A 133 11.54 4.42 15.56
N THR A 134 12.23 4.52 16.70
CA THR A 134 13.25 5.55 16.90
C THR A 134 14.58 5.07 16.34
N ILE A 135 14.99 5.63 15.20
CA ILE A 135 16.27 5.32 14.56
C ILE A 135 17.20 6.53 14.74
N PRO A 136 18.47 6.33 15.14
CA PRO A 136 19.44 7.42 15.19
C PRO A 136 19.64 8.01 13.79
N TYR A 137 19.86 9.33 13.73
CA TYR A 137 20.09 10.01 12.48
C TYR A 137 21.26 9.41 11.71
N SER A 138 21.04 9.03 10.46
CA SER A 138 22.05 8.59 9.52
C SER A 138 21.97 9.39 8.23
N LYS A 139 23.00 10.15 7.91
CA LYS A 139 23.10 10.93 6.68
C LYS A 139 22.94 10.04 5.44
N PHE A 140 23.53 8.84 5.47
CA PHE A 140 23.44 7.87 4.38
C PHE A 140 21.99 7.41 4.14
N VAL A 141 21.30 6.97 5.21
CA VAL A 141 19.90 6.51 5.12
C VAL A 141 18.97 7.63 4.64
N ASN A 142 19.15 8.85 5.15
CA ASN A 142 18.35 10.00 4.74
C ASN A 142 18.60 10.40 3.29
N THR A 143 19.85 10.33 2.81
CA THR A 143 20.17 10.59 1.39
C THR A 143 19.53 9.54 0.49
N LEU A 144 19.63 8.25 0.84
CA LEU A 144 18.95 7.18 0.10
C LEU A 144 17.43 7.38 0.11
N GLY A 145 16.83 7.67 1.25
CA GLY A 145 15.40 7.93 1.36
C GLY A 145 14.94 9.10 0.50
N ALA A 146 15.68 10.19 0.49
CA ALA A 146 15.40 11.35 -0.38
C ALA A 146 15.49 11.00 -1.87
N SER A 147 16.41 10.10 -2.26
CA SER A 147 16.58 9.67 -3.64
C SER A 147 15.49 8.71 -4.12
N THR A 148 14.84 7.99 -3.20
CA THR A 148 13.87 6.92 -3.53
C THR A 148 12.71 7.45 -4.37
N PHE A 149 12.22 8.65 -4.07
CA PHE A 149 11.13 9.27 -4.82
C PHE A 149 11.55 9.59 -6.28
N GLY A 150 12.76 10.10 -6.46
CA GLY A 150 13.31 10.36 -7.80
C GLY A 150 13.46 9.07 -8.61
N VAL A 151 13.97 8.02 -7.99
CA VAL A 151 14.08 6.68 -8.62
C VAL A 151 12.69 6.15 -9.00
N LEU A 152 11.69 6.29 -8.13
CA LEU A 152 10.32 5.88 -8.41
C LEU A 152 9.74 6.65 -9.62
N LEU A 153 9.93 7.97 -9.69
CA LEU A 153 9.46 8.77 -10.80
C LEU A 153 10.08 8.34 -12.13
N ILE A 154 11.37 8.05 -12.16
CA ILE A 154 12.05 7.58 -13.36
C ILE A 154 11.51 6.20 -13.77
N HIS A 155 11.39 5.26 -12.83
CA HIS A 155 10.94 3.91 -13.11
C HIS A 155 9.46 3.82 -13.48
N ALA A 156 8.60 4.53 -12.76
CA ALA A 156 7.16 4.41 -12.93
C ALA A 156 6.59 5.26 -14.07
N ASN A 157 7.31 6.31 -14.49
CA ASN A 157 6.75 7.34 -15.36
C ASN A 157 7.28 7.33 -16.80
N SER A 158 8.33 6.56 -17.09
CA SER A 158 8.92 6.50 -18.42
C SER A 158 8.99 5.07 -18.95
N ASP A 159 8.15 4.77 -19.95
CA ASP A 159 8.20 3.48 -20.66
C ASP A 159 9.53 3.28 -21.38
N ALA A 160 10.12 4.36 -21.88
CA ALA A 160 11.45 4.34 -22.51
C ALA A 160 12.55 3.96 -21.51
N MET A 161 12.52 4.52 -20.29
CA MET A 161 13.47 4.19 -19.23
C MET A 161 13.31 2.76 -18.73
N ARG A 162 12.06 2.30 -18.57
CA ARG A 162 11.76 0.90 -18.23
C ARG A 162 12.30 -0.03 -19.31
N ALA A 163 11.98 0.25 -20.56
CA ALA A 163 12.46 -0.57 -21.69
C ALA A 163 13.97 -0.57 -21.78
N TRP A 164 14.64 0.56 -21.58
CA TRP A 164 16.10 0.66 -21.56
C TRP A 164 16.71 -0.15 -20.41
N LEU A 165 16.18 -0.01 -19.19
CA LEU A 165 16.68 -0.72 -18.02
C LEU A 165 16.55 -2.24 -18.20
N TRP A 166 15.37 -2.73 -18.58
CA TRP A 166 15.11 -4.17 -18.70
C TRP A 166 15.77 -4.82 -19.92
N ARG A 167 15.98 -4.07 -21.02
CA ARG A 167 16.68 -4.60 -22.20
C ARG A 167 18.19 -4.66 -22.05
N ASN A 168 18.77 -3.80 -21.20
CA ASN A 168 20.23 -3.72 -21.04
C ASN A 168 20.73 -4.42 -19.78
N THR A 169 19.85 -4.91 -18.91
CA THR A 169 20.21 -5.57 -17.64
C THR A 169 19.83 -7.05 -17.59
N LEU A 170 19.11 -7.58 -18.57
CA LEU A 170 18.80 -8.99 -18.81
C LEU A 170 19.39 -9.46 -20.13
#